data_87c8bf909ad572f11cf4a539c3df1129
#
_entry.id   87c8bf909ad572f11cf4a539c3df1129
#
_cell.length_a   1.000
_cell.length_b   1.000
_cell.length_c   1.000
_cell.angle_alpha   90.00
_cell.angle_beta   90.00
_cell.angle_gamma   90.00
#
_symmetry.space_group_name_H-M   'P 1'
#
loop_
_entity.id
_entity.type
_entity.pdbx_description
1 polymer ?
#
loop_
_entity_poly.entity_id
_entity_poly.type
_entity_poly.pdbx_seq_one_letter_code
_entity_poly.pdbx_strand_id
1 'polypeptide(L)'
;VRSRTAHGLTAAAAEGRFALQVCEDCKAVIYPPRDCCPSCLSVRLPFRDVPRGGRLIAETAVQTSTDPYFRERTPWRVGAVKLDAGPVMLAHLHGDTREGSRVRLDLKLDKSGSAVAMALPEQDTPNMADDPHLREMTCDPKFRRVLITDGRSPVGQAMAKAFSEAQASIVFVGIADPWKPFPGLDALRKIERVEIVPLDLTDTESVTEQAEQNGARIDIVVNTAEHVRAGGIVDRHGLTVTREEIDIRYLGLVRLAQAFGPILRARGADGVNSAAAFVNLLSVHALMNWPAYGSYSAA
;
A
#
# COMPACT_ATOMS: atom_id res chain seq x y z
N VAL A 1 -19.68 -7.28 -2.31
CA VAL A 1 -19.06 -7.41 -3.65
C VAL A 1 -19.20 -6.06 -4.33
N ARG A 2 -18.07 -5.43 -4.71
CA ARG A 2 -18.09 -4.16 -5.45
C ARG A 2 -18.41 -4.43 -6.92
N SER A 3 -19.21 -3.55 -7.53
CA SER A 3 -19.45 -3.58 -8.97
C SER A 3 -18.14 -3.43 -9.75
N ARG A 4 -18.02 -4.06 -10.92
CA ARG A 4 -16.87 -3.86 -11.84
C ARG A 4 -16.62 -2.39 -12.16
N THR A 5 -17.67 -1.61 -12.22
CA THR A 5 -17.62 -0.17 -12.45
C THR A 5 -16.84 0.59 -11.37
N ALA A 6 -16.83 0.07 -10.13
CA ALA A 6 -16.05 0.67 -9.04
C ALA A 6 -14.53 0.53 -9.21
N HIS A 7 -14.04 -0.41 -10.05
CA HIS A 7 -12.62 -0.56 -10.34
C HIS A 7 -11.99 0.69 -10.97
N GLY A 8 -12.76 1.47 -11.74
CA GLY A 8 -12.25 2.73 -12.29
C GLY A 8 -11.89 3.76 -11.24
N LEU A 9 -12.62 3.78 -10.11
CA LEU A 9 -12.29 4.65 -8.98
C LEU A 9 -11.00 4.18 -8.29
N THR A 10 -10.83 2.86 -8.14
CA THR A 10 -9.61 2.26 -7.57
C THR A 10 -8.40 2.51 -8.45
N ALA A 11 -8.54 2.38 -9.78
CA ALA A 11 -7.48 2.70 -10.72
C ALA A 11 -7.05 4.18 -10.63
N ALA A 12 -8.02 5.10 -10.59
CA ALA A 12 -7.74 6.52 -10.42
C ALA A 12 -7.00 6.82 -9.10
N ALA A 13 -7.42 6.18 -7.99
CA ALA A 13 -6.73 6.30 -6.70
C ALA A 13 -5.30 5.77 -6.73
N ALA A 14 -5.05 4.66 -7.43
CA ALA A 14 -3.73 4.07 -7.60
C ALA A 14 -2.79 4.98 -8.42
N GLU A 15 -3.36 5.73 -9.37
CA GLU A 15 -2.64 6.72 -10.20
C GLU A 15 -2.49 8.08 -9.49
N GLY A 16 -3.03 8.25 -8.28
CA GLY A 16 -3.03 9.52 -7.55
C GLY A 16 -3.96 10.58 -8.15
N ARG A 17 -4.92 10.17 -8.96
CA ARG A 17 -5.87 11.05 -9.67
C ARG A 17 -7.20 11.14 -8.94
N PHE A 18 -7.82 12.30 -8.96
CA PHE A 18 -9.21 12.49 -8.52
C PHE A 18 -10.13 12.44 -9.73
N ALA A 19 -10.56 11.23 -10.10
CA ALA A 19 -11.39 11.01 -11.28
C ALA A 19 -12.74 10.38 -10.90
N LEU A 20 -13.82 10.90 -11.46
CA LEU A 20 -15.18 10.38 -11.33
C LEU A 20 -15.75 10.05 -12.72
N GLN A 21 -16.86 9.31 -12.74
CA GLN A 21 -17.56 9.09 -13.99
C GLN A 21 -18.18 10.39 -14.49
N VAL A 22 -17.96 10.68 -15.78
CA VAL A 22 -18.58 11.82 -16.47
C VAL A 22 -19.35 11.31 -17.68
N CYS A 23 -20.66 11.52 -17.69
CA CYS A 23 -21.48 11.12 -18.82
C CYS A 23 -21.09 11.87 -20.08
N GLU A 24 -20.81 11.17 -21.17
CA GLU A 24 -20.43 11.78 -22.44
C GLU A 24 -21.60 12.54 -23.10
N ASP A 25 -22.84 12.12 -22.83
CA ASP A 25 -24.02 12.70 -23.45
C ASP A 25 -24.53 13.94 -22.72
N CYS A 26 -24.81 13.84 -21.42
CA CYS A 26 -25.37 14.96 -20.66
C CYS A 26 -24.37 15.69 -19.76
N LYS A 27 -23.10 15.26 -19.75
CA LYS A 27 -22.01 15.85 -18.98
C LYS A 27 -22.17 15.77 -17.45
N ALA A 28 -23.17 15.04 -16.96
CA ALA A 28 -23.36 14.84 -15.53
C ALA A 28 -22.16 14.11 -14.92
N VAL A 29 -21.66 14.60 -13.78
CA VAL A 29 -20.66 13.92 -12.95
C VAL A 29 -21.38 13.00 -11.97
N ILE A 30 -20.96 11.75 -11.90
CA ILE A 30 -21.69 10.67 -11.22
C ILE A 30 -20.85 10.10 -10.09
N TYR A 31 -21.46 10.00 -8.92
CA TYR A 31 -20.96 9.27 -7.75
C TYR A 31 -22.14 8.75 -6.93
N PRO A 32 -22.12 7.51 -6.39
CA PRO A 32 -21.12 6.47 -6.63
C PRO A 32 -21.11 5.95 -8.08
N PRO A 33 -20.06 5.24 -8.51
CA PRO A 33 -19.98 4.68 -9.86
C PRO A 33 -21.19 3.82 -10.22
N ARG A 34 -21.68 3.98 -11.45
CA ARG A 34 -22.89 3.32 -11.98
C ARG A 34 -22.65 2.78 -13.39
N ASP A 35 -23.46 1.81 -13.79
CA ASP A 35 -23.41 1.21 -15.14
C ASP A 35 -24.14 2.07 -16.18
N CYS A 36 -25.09 2.89 -15.73
CA CYS A 36 -25.78 3.88 -16.59
C CYS A 36 -25.98 5.22 -15.89
N CYS A 37 -26.06 6.27 -16.69
CA CYS A 37 -26.28 7.62 -16.21
C CYS A 37 -27.67 7.77 -15.58
N PRO A 38 -27.81 8.28 -14.36
CA PRO A 38 -29.11 8.46 -13.71
C PRO A 38 -29.97 9.55 -14.38
N SER A 39 -29.35 10.44 -15.16
CA SER A 39 -30.04 11.58 -15.78
C SER A 39 -30.52 11.30 -17.21
N CYS A 40 -29.75 10.52 -18.01
CA CYS A 40 -30.08 10.30 -19.43
C CYS A 40 -29.95 8.84 -19.88
N LEU A 41 -29.69 7.91 -18.95
CA LEU A 41 -29.58 6.47 -19.17
C LEU A 41 -28.44 6.05 -20.12
N SER A 42 -27.55 6.96 -20.49
CA SER A 42 -26.34 6.63 -21.28
C SER A 42 -25.44 5.67 -20.53
N VAL A 43 -24.83 4.74 -21.25
CA VAL A 43 -23.82 3.81 -20.74
C VAL A 43 -22.39 4.29 -20.98
N ARG A 44 -22.21 5.45 -21.63
CA ARG A 44 -20.90 6.04 -21.92
C ARG A 44 -20.46 6.90 -20.74
N LEU A 45 -19.86 6.25 -19.73
CA LEU A 45 -19.48 6.83 -18.44
C LEU A 45 -17.99 6.65 -18.15
N PRO A 46 -17.08 7.24 -18.97
CA PRO A 46 -15.64 7.16 -18.69
C PRO A 46 -15.31 7.90 -17.38
N PHE A 47 -14.23 7.45 -16.71
CA PHE A 47 -13.63 8.17 -15.60
C PHE A 47 -12.79 9.31 -16.15
N ARG A 48 -13.05 10.53 -15.70
CA ARG A 48 -12.32 11.75 -16.07
C ARG A 48 -11.94 12.52 -14.83
N ASP A 49 -10.83 13.23 -14.88
CA ASP A 49 -10.42 14.12 -13.81
C ASP A 49 -11.45 15.23 -13.65
N VAL A 50 -11.83 15.48 -12.41
CA VAL A 50 -12.82 16.51 -12.05
C VAL A 50 -12.28 17.42 -10.94
N PRO A 51 -12.81 18.64 -10.80
CA PRO A 51 -12.47 19.50 -9.67
C PRO A 51 -12.70 18.77 -8.34
N ARG A 52 -11.69 18.77 -7.48
CA ARG A 52 -11.71 18.07 -6.19
C ARG A 52 -12.14 18.94 -5.01
N GLY A 53 -12.44 20.20 -5.26
CA GLY A 53 -12.97 21.14 -4.26
C GLY A 53 -14.42 20.84 -3.94
N GLY A 54 -14.82 21.21 -2.72
CA GLY A 54 -16.20 21.07 -2.27
C GLY A 54 -16.43 21.71 -0.90
N ARG A 55 -17.64 21.51 -0.38
CA ARG A 55 -18.02 21.96 0.96
C ARG A 55 -18.44 20.78 1.81
N LEU A 56 -17.91 20.67 3.03
CA LEU A 56 -18.36 19.72 4.01
C LEU A 56 -19.74 20.13 4.53
N ILE A 57 -20.78 19.39 4.15
CA ILE A 57 -22.18 19.74 4.43
C ILE A 57 -22.76 19.04 5.65
N ALA A 58 -22.15 17.94 6.07
CA ALA A 58 -22.50 17.22 7.29
C ALA A 58 -21.31 16.38 7.75
N GLU A 59 -21.15 16.25 9.07
CA GLU A 59 -20.17 15.35 9.65
C GLU A 59 -20.78 14.49 10.78
N THR A 60 -20.19 13.34 10.99
CA THR A 60 -20.54 12.46 12.11
C THR A 60 -19.30 11.68 12.56
N ALA A 61 -19.34 11.21 13.82
CA ALA A 61 -18.36 10.28 14.36
C ALA A 61 -19.00 8.90 14.50
N VAL A 62 -18.45 7.93 13.78
CA VAL A 62 -18.85 6.52 13.88
C VAL A 62 -18.36 5.98 15.23
N GLN A 63 -19.29 5.63 16.12
CA GLN A 63 -18.98 5.14 17.47
C GLN A 63 -18.78 3.62 17.52
N THR A 64 -19.36 2.88 16.57
CA THR A 64 -19.29 1.43 16.53
C THR A 64 -19.13 0.94 15.08
N SER A 65 -18.27 -0.02 14.86
CA SER A 65 -18.04 -0.63 13.56
C SER A 65 -17.94 -2.16 13.67
N THR A 66 -18.45 -2.87 12.69
CA THR A 66 -18.26 -4.32 12.53
C THR A 66 -16.88 -4.66 11.94
N ASP A 67 -16.27 -3.71 11.25
CA ASP A 67 -14.92 -3.86 10.71
C ASP A 67 -13.90 -3.77 11.85
N PRO A 68 -13.03 -4.79 12.03
CA PRO A 68 -12.06 -4.83 13.12
C PRO A 68 -11.13 -3.61 13.14
N TYR A 69 -10.71 -3.14 11.97
CA TYR A 69 -9.82 -1.98 11.84
C TYR A 69 -10.46 -0.72 12.45
N PHE A 70 -11.70 -0.40 12.05
CA PHE A 70 -12.39 0.78 12.56
C PHE A 70 -12.88 0.60 14.00
N ARG A 71 -13.27 -0.62 14.41
CA ARG A 71 -13.74 -0.90 15.77
C ARG A 71 -12.72 -0.54 16.84
N GLU A 72 -11.44 -0.76 16.56
CA GLU A 72 -10.33 -0.43 17.47
C GLU A 72 -9.97 1.07 17.48
N ARG A 73 -10.51 1.84 16.53
CA ARG A 73 -10.16 3.25 16.27
C ARG A 73 -11.34 4.21 16.33
N THR A 74 -12.46 3.74 16.85
CA THR A 74 -13.62 4.61 17.11
C THR A 74 -13.33 5.55 18.30
N PRO A 75 -13.88 6.79 18.28
CA PRO A 75 -14.77 7.36 17.30
C PRO A 75 -14.05 7.77 16.00
N TRP A 76 -14.60 7.39 14.85
CA TRP A 76 -14.02 7.68 13.54
C TRP A 76 -14.84 8.70 12.78
N ARG A 77 -14.23 9.84 12.36
CA ARG A 77 -14.92 10.94 11.70
C ARG A 77 -15.12 10.68 10.21
N VAL A 78 -16.36 10.83 9.76
CA VAL A 78 -16.75 10.77 8.35
C VAL A 78 -17.69 11.93 8.05
N GLY A 79 -17.76 12.35 6.81
CA GLY A 79 -18.66 13.44 6.42
C GLY A 79 -19.13 13.36 4.99
N ALA A 80 -20.17 14.10 4.70
CA ALA A 80 -20.71 14.29 3.37
C ALA A 80 -20.17 15.60 2.77
N VAL A 81 -19.49 15.49 1.63
CA VAL A 81 -18.94 16.64 0.91
C VAL A 81 -19.72 16.87 -0.37
N LYS A 82 -20.29 18.05 -0.50
CA LYS A 82 -20.87 18.53 -1.76
C LYS A 82 -19.75 19.02 -2.64
N LEU A 83 -19.43 18.28 -3.69
CA LEU A 83 -18.40 18.66 -4.65
C LEU A 83 -18.84 19.83 -5.53
N ASP A 84 -17.91 20.67 -5.90
CA ASP A 84 -18.12 21.72 -6.91
C ASP A 84 -18.46 21.10 -8.28
N ALA A 85 -17.97 19.89 -8.54
CA ALA A 85 -18.30 19.08 -9.72
C ALA A 85 -19.74 18.54 -9.73
N GLY A 86 -20.51 18.67 -8.63
CA GLY A 86 -21.94 18.35 -8.57
C GLY A 86 -22.36 17.30 -7.57
N PRO A 87 -21.80 16.09 -7.52
CA PRO A 87 -22.30 15.04 -6.62
C PRO A 87 -21.97 15.29 -5.15
N VAL A 88 -22.64 14.57 -4.26
CA VAL A 88 -22.27 14.46 -2.85
C VAL A 88 -21.44 13.18 -2.67
N MET A 89 -20.33 13.28 -1.98
CA MET A 89 -19.43 12.18 -1.73
C MET A 89 -19.18 12.00 -0.23
N LEU A 90 -19.26 10.76 0.26
CA LEU A 90 -18.82 10.44 1.62
C LEU A 90 -17.30 10.35 1.66
N ALA A 91 -16.71 10.96 2.67
CA ALA A 91 -15.26 11.00 2.85
C ALA A 91 -14.87 10.80 4.32
N HIS A 92 -13.69 10.25 4.53
CA HIS A 92 -13.01 10.33 5.81
C HIS A 92 -12.48 11.74 6.02
N LEU A 93 -12.55 12.23 7.26
CA LEU A 93 -12.27 13.64 7.56
C LEU A 93 -10.90 13.80 8.22
N HIS A 94 -10.09 14.72 7.68
CA HIS A 94 -8.89 15.22 8.36
C HIS A 94 -9.26 15.90 9.69
N GLY A 95 -8.35 15.84 10.67
CA GLY A 95 -8.54 16.42 12.00
C GLY A 95 -8.94 17.89 12.00
N ASP A 96 -8.39 18.66 11.06
CA ASP A 96 -8.61 20.12 10.96
C ASP A 96 -9.86 20.53 10.17
N THR A 97 -10.64 19.59 9.61
CA THR A 97 -11.89 19.91 8.90
C THR A 97 -13.02 20.19 9.89
N ARG A 98 -13.94 21.07 9.49
CA ARG A 98 -15.15 21.42 10.24
C ARG A 98 -16.36 21.46 9.31
N GLU A 99 -17.54 21.13 9.82
CA GLU A 99 -18.79 21.28 9.09
C GLU A 99 -18.94 22.71 8.56
N GLY A 100 -19.41 22.85 7.33
CA GLY A 100 -19.54 24.12 6.62
C GLY A 100 -18.26 24.63 5.97
N SER A 101 -17.09 24.07 6.29
CA SER A 101 -15.82 24.52 5.71
C SER A 101 -15.65 24.07 4.25
N ARG A 102 -14.79 24.78 3.54
CA ARG A 102 -14.28 24.37 2.23
C ARG A 102 -13.24 23.29 2.43
N VAL A 103 -13.34 22.25 1.59
CA VAL A 103 -12.44 21.10 1.62
C VAL A 103 -12.02 20.72 0.21
N ARG A 104 -10.88 20.05 0.10
CA ARG A 104 -10.49 19.32 -1.11
C ARG A 104 -10.55 17.84 -0.84
N LEU A 105 -10.95 17.06 -1.82
CA LEU A 105 -10.98 15.60 -1.76
C LEU A 105 -9.80 14.99 -2.49
N ASP A 106 -9.16 14.02 -1.84
CA ASP A 106 -8.20 13.14 -2.47
C ASP A 106 -8.75 11.72 -2.49
N LEU A 107 -8.51 10.99 -3.57
CA LEU A 107 -8.71 9.55 -3.64
C LEU A 107 -7.40 8.87 -3.26
N LYS A 108 -7.47 7.95 -2.32
CA LYS A 108 -6.34 7.14 -1.87
C LYS A 108 -6.73 5.67 -1.85
N LEU A 109 -5.75 4.79 -1.91
CA LEU A 109 -5.99 3.38 -1.63
C LEU A 109 -5.92 3.15 -0.11
N ASP A 110 -6.91 2.47 0.44
CA ASP A 110 -6.83 1.94 1.80
C ASP A 110 -5.91 0.69 1.84
N LYS A 111 -5.70 0.14 3.03
CA LYS A 111 -4.88 -1.06 3.21
C LYS A 111 -5.45 -2.32 2.55
N SER A 112 -6.72 -2.32 2.15
CA SER A 112 -7.33 -3.38 1.35
C SER A 112 -7.19 -3.17 -0.16
N GLY A 113 -6.50 -2.11 -0.59
CA GLY A 113 -6.38 -1.72 -1.99
C GLY A 113 -7.67 -1.16 -2.59
N SER A 114 -8.58 -0.65 -1.75
CA SER A 114 -9.83 -0.05 -2.19
C SER A 114 -9.74 1.46 -2.20
N ALA A 115 -10.36 2.11 -3.20
CA ALA A 115 -10.43 3.56 -3.23
C ALA A 115 -11.29 4.10 -2.08
N VAL A 116 -10.73 5.05 -1.35
CA VAL A 116 -11.40 5.82 -0.30
C VAL A 116 -11.20 7.31 -0.55
N ALA A 117 -12.21 8.11 -0.21
CA ALA A 117 -12.12 9.55 -0.29
C ALA A 117 -11.67 10.14 1.04
N MET A 118 -10.72 11.05 0.98
CA MET A 118 -10.20 11.82 2.10
C MET A 118 -10.52 13.28 1.91
N ALA A 119 -11.21 13.90 2.87
CA ALA A 119 -11.45 15.32 2.88
C ALA A 119 -10.38 16.04 3.70
N LEU A 120 -9.61 16.86 3.02
CA LEU A 120 -8.55 17.70 3.59
C LEU A 120 -9.03 19.16 3.62
N PRO A 121 -8.54 20.01 4.51
CA PRO A 121 -8.76 21.45 4.42
C PRO A 121 -8.38 21.97 3.02
N GLU A 122 -9.11 22.95 2.51
CA GLU A 122 -8.78 23.58 1.22
C GLU A 122 -7.49 24.38 1.31
N GLN A 123 -7.27 25.03 2.44
CA GLN A 123 -6.04 25.75 2.75
C GLN A 123 -5.08 24.84 3.50
N ASP A 124 -3.79 24.98 3.24
CA ASP A 124 -2.78 24.20 3.91
C ASP A 124 -2.73 24.52 5.42
N THR A 125 -2.78 23.48 6.24
CA THR A 125 -2.62 23.57 7.68
C THR A 125 -1.31 22.88 8.10
N PRO A 126 -0.74 23.21 9.26
CA PRO A 126 0.49 22.57 9.74
C PRO A 126 0.40 21.03 9.83
N ASN A 127 -0.80 20.51 10.05
CA ASN A 127 -1.05 19.08 10.25
C ASN A 127 -1.50 18.34 8.96
N MET A 128 -1.63 19.05 7.84
CA MET A 128 -2.26 18.51 6.63
C MET A 128 -1.54 17.29 6.05
N ALA A 129 -0.21 17.28 6.12
CA ALA A 129 0.59 16.18 5.58
C ALA A 129 0.68 14.98 6.53
N ASP A 130 0.28 15.12 7.77
CA ASP A 130 0.59 14.17 8.84
C ASP A 130 -0.58 13.89 9.78
N ASP A 131 -1.83 13.88 9.26
CA ASP A 131 -2.96 13.38 10.04
C ASP A 131 -2.75 11.89 10.35
N PRO A 132 -2.58 11.50 11.63
CA PRO A 132 -2.24 10.13 12.00
C PRO A 132 -3.30 9.12 11.58
N HIS A 133 -4.59 9.47 11.68
CA HIS A 133 -5.70 8.59 11.34
C HIS A 133 -5.77 8.31 9.83
N LEU A 134 -5.64 9.34 9.01
CA LEU A 134 -5.66 9.18 7.56
C LEU A 134 -4.41 8.45 7.07
N ARG A 135 -3.26 8.74 7.66
CA ARG A 135 -2.00 8.06 7.34
C ARG A 135 -2.05 6.59 7.70
N GLU A 136 -2.62 6.24 8.84
CA GLU A 136 -2.77 4.84 9.27
C GLU A 136 -3.69 4.04 8.34
N MET A 137 -4.76 4.63 7.86
CA MET A 137 -5.73 3.99 7.00
C MET A 137 -5.20 3.73 5.58
N THR A 138 -4.29 4.57 5.08
CA THR A 138 -3.81 4.50 3.70
C THR A 138 -2.52 3.69 3.56
N CYS A 139 -2.23 3.27 2.32
CA CYS A 139 -0.94 2.68 1.93
C CYS A 139 0.03 3.72 1.35
N ASP A 140 -0.22 5.02 1.54
CA ASP A 140 0.66 6.08 1.02
C ASP A 140 2.06 5.96 1.66
N PRO A 141 3.12 5.71 0.89
CA PRO A 141 4.47 5.56 1.41
C PRO A 141 5.15 6.88 1.78
N LYS A 142 4.52 8.00 1.49
CA LYS A 142 5.07 9.33 1.78
C LYS A 142 5.41 9.46 3.27
N PHE A 143 6.61 9.92 3.57
CA PHE A 143 7.17 10.05 4.93
C PHE A 143 7.34 8.73 5.69
N ARG A 144 7.16 7.57 5.04
CA ARG A 144 7.37 6.25 5.64
C ARG A 144 8.81 5.80 5.50
N ARG A 145 9.19 4.88 6.36
CA ARG A 145 10.48 4.21 6.34
C ARG A 145 10.23 2.76 5.94
N VAL A 146 10.78 2.36 4.82
CA VAL A 146 10.48 1.11 4.15
C VAL A 146 11.67 0.17 4.20
N LEU A 147 11.47 -1.10 4.48
CA LEU A 147 12.45 -2.17 4.27
C LEU A 147 11.98 -3.04 3.11
N ILE A 148 12.81 -3.17 2.08
CA ILE A 148 12.67 -4.14 0.99
C ILE A 148 13.65 -5.27 1.25
N THR A 149 13.21 -6.52 1.28
CA THR A 149 14.04 -7.63 1.75
C THR A 149 15.05 -8.17 0.74
N ASP A 150 14.86 -7.92 -0.57
CA ASP A 150 15.80 -8.33 -1.62
C ASP A 150 15.97 -7.27 -2.70
N GLY A 151 17.10 -6.57 -2.64
CA GLY A 151 17.51 -5.58 -3.66
C GLY A 151 18.21 -6.15 -4.88
N ARG A 152 18.50 -7.46 -4.90
CA ARG A 152 19.13 -8.10 -6.06
C ARG A 152 18.10 -8.39 -7.15
N SER A 153 16.84 -8.55 -6.78
CA SER A 153 15.76 -8.79 -7.72
C SER A 153 15.37 -7.53 -8.49
N PRO A 154 15.02 -7.65 -9.79
CA PRO A 154 14.52 -6.51 -10.56
C PRO A 154 13.28 -5.86 -9.93
N VAL A 155 12.45 -6.66 -9.26
CA VAL A 155 11.26 -6.17 -8.55
C VAL A 155 11.66 -5.32 -7.34
N GLY A 156 12.61 -5.79 -6.52
CA GLY A 156 13.12 -5.03 -5.39
C GLY A 156 13.74 -3.69 -5.81
N GLN A 157 14.52 -3.68 -6.90
CA GLN A 157 15.10 -2.45 -7.47
C GLN A 157 14.03 -1.47 -7.96
N ALA A 158 13.03 -1.96 -8.69
CA ALA A 158 11.92 -1.14 -9.18
C ALA A 158 11.10 -0.57 -8.01
N MET A 159 10.86 -1.36 -6.96
CA MET A 159 10.16 -0.90 -5.76
C MET A 159 10.97 0.13 -4.99
N ALA A 160 12.30 -0.04 -4.84
CA ALA A 160 13.16 0.95 -4.20
C ALA A 160 13.07 2.32 -4.89
N LYS A 161 13.08 2.32 -6.22
CA LYS A 161 12.89 3.53 -7.03
C LYS A 161 11.49 4.13 -6.82
N ALA A 162 10.45 3.32 -6.90
CA ALA A 162 9.07 3.78 -6.75
C ALA A 162 8.80 4.37 -5.35
N PHE A 163 9.32 3.77 -4.29
CA PHE A 163 9.20 4.31 -2.93
C PHE A 163 9.96 5.63 -2.75
N SER A 164 11.14 5.76 -3.34
CA SER A 164 11.90 7.02 -3.34
C SER A 164 11.12 8.13 -4.07
N GLU A 165 10.59 7.85 -5.26
CA GLU A 165 9.76 8.77 -6.05
C GLU A 165 8.47 9.15 -5.31
N ALA A 166 7.87 8.22 -4.57
CA ALA A 166 6.70 8.45 -3.71
C ALA A 166 7.04 9.17 -2.41
N GLN A 167 8.26 9.69 -2.26
CA GLN A 167 8.72 10.48 -1.12
C GLN A 167 8.73 9.72 0.23
N ALA A 168 9.03 8.43 0.20
CA ALA A 168 9.38 7.71 1.43
C ALA A 168 10.56 8.43 2.12
N SER A 169 10.56 8.47 3.45
CA SER A 169 11.64 9.14 4.20
C SER A 169 12.99 8.46 4.01
N ILE A 170 12.97 7.12 4.01
CA ILE A 170 14.13 6.27 3.74
C ILE A 170 13.65 4.90 3.24
N VAL A 171 14.43 4.30 2.35
CA VAL A 171 14.19 2.95 1.84
C VAL A 171 15.42 2.10 2.13
N PHE A 172 15.32 1.24 3.13
CA PHE A 172 16.31 0.21 3.40
C PHE A 172 16.14 -0.91 2.38
N VAL A 173 17.25 -1.33 1.78
CA VAL A 173 17.23 -2.41 0.78
C VAL A 173 18.18 -3.52 1.23
N GLY A 174 17.60 -4.64 1.61
CA GLY A 174 18.30 -5.82 2.08
C GLY A 174 19.05 -6.53 0.95
N ILE A 175 20.27 -6.94 1.24
CA ILE A 175 21.12 -7.74 0.34
C ILE A 175 21.88 -8.75 1.19
N ALA A 176 21.73 -10.03 0.90
CA ALA A 176 22.39 -11.12 1.66
C ALA A 176 23.92 -11.01 1.63
N ASP A 177 24.48 -10.70 0.46
CA ASP A 177 25.94 -10.59 0.25
C ASP A 177 26.27 -9.19 -0.31
N PRO A 178 26.35 -8.12 0.51
CA PRO A 178 26.53 -6.74 0.01
C PRO A 178 27.85 -6.51 -0.75
N TRP A 179 28.85 -7.37 -0.55
CA TRP A 179 30.15 -7.33 -1.24
C TRP A 179 30.13 -7.94 -2.64
N LYS A 180 29.13 -8.77 -2.97
CA LYS A 180 29.01 -9.38 -4.29
C LYS A 180 28.34 -8.40 -5.26
N PRO A 181 28.99 -8.10 -6.40
CA PRO A 181 28.35 -7.27 -7.41
C PRO A 181 27.17 -8.00 -8.07
N PHE A 182 26.16 -7.25 -8.45
CA PHE A 182 25.01 -7.75 -9.21
C PHE A 182 24.49 -6.65 -10.17
N PRO A 183 23.76 -7.04 -11.22
CA PRO A 183 23.18 -6.07 -12.16
C PRO A 183 22.27 -5.08 -11.46
N GLY A 184 22.50 -3.78 -11.65
CA GLY A 184 21.69 -2.72 -11.04
C GLY A 184 22.20 -2.17 -9.70
N LEU A 185 23.24 -2.77 -9.07
CA LEU A 185 23.77 -2.28 -7.79
C LEU A 185 24.16 -0.81 -7.82
N ASP A 186 24.89 -0.38 -8.86
CA ASP A 186 25.33 1.01 -8.98
C ASP A 186 24.17 1.98 -9.22
N ALA A 187 23.14 1.51 -9.92
CA ALA A 187 21.91 2.28 -10.11
C ALA A 187 21.15 2.39 -8.79
N LEU A 188 21.04 1.31 -8.02
CA LEU A 188 20.38 1.27 -6.72
C LEU A 188 21.03 2.22 -5.72
N ARG A 189 22.38 2.26 -5.66
CA ARG A 189 23.15 3.16 -4.81
C ARG A 189 22.96 4.65 -5.13
N LYS A 190 22.55 4.98 -6.34
CA LYS A 190 22.32 6.36 -6.79
C LYS A 190 20.91 6.85 -6.54
N ILE A 191 20.00 5.97 -6.13
CA ILE A 191 18.62 6.37 -5.84
C ILE A 191 18.63 7.16 -4.53
N GLU A 192 18.06 8.34 -4.54
CA GLU A 192 17.92 9.19 -3.36
C GLU A 192 17.18 8.45 -2.24
N ARG A 193 17.59 8.64 -0.99
CA ARG A 193 16.95 8.04 0.20
C ARG A 193 17.01 6.51 0.26
N VAL A 194 17.81 5.85 -0.56
CA VAL A 194 18.04 4.40 -0.49
C VAL A 194 19.29 4.11 0.32
N GLU A 195 19.18 3.22 1.28
CA GLU A 195 20.27 2.69 2.10
C GLU A 195 20.31 1.16 1.96
N ILE A 196 21.47 0.65 1.54
CA ILE A 196 21.69 -0.79 1.41
C ILE A 196 22.11 -1.35 2.77
N VAL A 197 21.41 -2.41 3.20
CA VAL A 197 21.67 -3.07 4.48
C VAL A 197 21.94 -4.57 4.26
N PRO A 198 22.85 -5.20 5.04
CA PRO A 198 23.01 -6.65 4.99
C PRO A 198 21.74 -7.31 5.52
N LEU A 199 21.17 -8.22 4.75
CA LEU A 199 19.98 -8.98 5.15
C LEU A 199 19.94 -10.31 4.40
N ASP A 200 20.18 -11.40 5.10
CA ASP A 200 20.05 -12.76 4.60
C ASP A 200 18.84 -13.42 5.26
N LEU A 201 17.81 -13.73 4.50
CA LEU A 201 16.58 -14.36 5.01
C LEU A 201 16.78 -15.84 5.36
N THR A 202 17.88 -16.46 4.92
CA THR A 202 18.23 -17.85 5.29
C THR A 202 18.94 -17.91 6.64
N ASP A 203 19.42 -16.77 7.14
CA ASP A 203 20.11 -16.64 8.41
C ASP A 203 19.25 -15.88 9.44
N THR A 204 18.92 -16.58 10.53
CA THR A 204 18.12 -16.01 11.62
C THR A 204 18.83 -14.86 12.33
N GLU A 205 20.14 -14.96 12.50
CA GLU A 205 20.95 -13.94 13.18
C GLU A 205 20.97 -12.66 12.36
N SER A 206 21.21 -12.75 11.04
CA SER A 206 21.15 -11.62 10.11
C SER A 206 19.81 -10.87 10.16
N VAL A 207 18.68 -11.61 10.18
CA VAL A 207 17.35 -10.99 10.28
C VAL A 207 17.13 -10.32 11.64
N THR A 208 17.59 -10.96 12.73
CA THR A 208 17.45 -10.42 14.08
C THR A 208 18.28 -9.15 14.26
N GLU A 209 19.54 -9.17 13.82
CA GLU A 209 20.42 -8.00 13.86
C GLU A 209 19.81 -6.81 13.11
N GLN A 210 19.25 -7.02 11.93
CA GLN A 210 18.58 -5.95 11.19
C GLN A 210 17.35 -5.41 11.91
N ALA A 211 16.57 -6.27 12.57
CA ALA A 211 15.44 -5.85 13.37
C ALA A 211 15.87 -5.04 14.60
N GLU A 212 16.97 -5.40 15.26
CA GLU A 212 17.54 -4.67 16.38
C GLU A 212 18.12 -3.31 15.96
N GLN A 213 18.88 -3.27 14.87
CA GLN A 213 19.55 -2.06 14.40
C GLN A 213 18.57 -1.05 13.77
N ASN A 214 17.67 -1.49 12.94
CA ASN A 214 16.83 -0.65 12.10
C ASN A 214 15.33 -0.77 12.37
N GLY A 215 14.87 -1.80 13.09
CA GLY A 215 13.45 -2.08 13.28
C GLY A 215 12.66 -0.90 13.84
N ALA A 216 13.21 -0.19 14.83
CA ALA A 216 12.60 1.02 15.37
C ALA A 216 12.45 2.16 14.34
N ARG A 217 13.16 2.09 13.21
CA ARG A 217 13.13 3.05 12.11
C ARG A 217 12.31 2.55 10.91
N ILE A 218 11.64 1.39 10.99
CA ILE A 218 10.91 0.78 9.87
C ILE A 218 9.42 0.85 10.15
N ASP A 219 8.66 1.36 9.19
CA ASP A 219 7.20 1.46 9.22
C ASP A 219 6.56 0.39 8.32
N ILE A 220 7.22 0.06 7.21
CA ILE A 220 6.72 -0.89 6.20
C ILE A 220 7.81 -1.92 5.91
N VAL A 221 7.50 -3.20 6.05
CA VAL A 221 8.35 -4.30 5.57
C VAL A 221 7.71 -4.85 4.30
N VAL A 222 8.49 -4.87 3.22
CA VAL A 222 8.08 -5.44 1.93
C VAL A 222 8.95 -6.64 1.63
N ASN A 223 8.38 -7.82 1.77
CA ASN A 223 9.07 -9.06 1.45
C ASN A 223 9.01 -9.32 -0.06
N THR A 224 10.14 -9.10 -0.72
CA THR A 224 10.36 -9.31 -2.15
C THR A 224 11.26 -10.50 -2.43
N ALA A 225 11.70 -11.22 -1.39
CA ALA A 225 12.64 -12.31 -1.54
C ALA A 225 12.03 -13.44 -2.36
N GLU A 226 12.76 -13.83 -3.39
CA GLU A 226 12.34 -14.85 -4.34
C GLU A 226 13.50 -15.75 -4.70
N HIS A 227 13.26 -17.06 -4.68
CA HIS A 227 14.14 -18.06 -5.24
C HIS A 227 13.31 -18.98 -6.11
N VAL A 228 13.63 -19.03 -7.39
CA VAL A 228 12.89 -19.82 -8.38
C VAL A 228 13.86 -20.64 -9.18
N ARG A 229 13.67 -21.95 -9.17
CA ARG A 229 14.34 -22.85 -10.09
C ARG A 229 13.31 -23.77 -10.74
N ALA A 230 13.20 -23.67 -12.06
CA ALA A 230 12.40 -24.63 -12.81
C ALA A 230 13.02 -26.02 -12.72
N GLY A 231 12.22 -27.00 -12.37
CA GLY A 231 12.60 -28.40 -12.30
C GLY A 231 11.50 -29.27 -11.70
N GLY A 232 11.48 -30.54 -12.04
CA GLY A 232 10.55 -31.50 -11.46
C GLY A 232 10.97 -31.91 -10.05
N ILE A 233 10.00 -32.18 -9.18
CA ILE A 233 10.25 -32.71 -7.83
C ILE A 233 11.02 -34.06 -7.89
N VAL A 234 10.82 -34.79 -8.97
CA VAL A 234 11.49 -36.08 -9.21
C VAL A 234 12.88 -35.95 -9.82
N ASP A 235 13.33 -34.76 -10.17
CA ASP A 235 14.64 -34.52 -10.72
C ASP A 235 15.75 -34.77 -9.68
N ARG A 236 16.98 -35.08 -10.16
CA ARG A 236 18.12 -35.41 -9.31
C ARG A 236 18.41 -34.37 -8.20
N HIS A 237 18.12 -33.08 -8.48
CA HIS A 237 18.34 -31.96 -7.55
C HIS A 237 17.05 -31.44 -6.91
N GLY A 238 15.92 -32.13 -7.11
CA GLY A 238 14.62 -31.69 -6.64
C GLY A 238 14.57 -31.40 -5.13
N LEU A 239 15.17 -32.28 -4.31
CA LEU A 239 15.20 -32.06 -2.85
C LEU A 239 16.03 -30.82 -2.44
N THR A 240 17.17 -30.59 -3.08
CA THR A 240 18.00 -29.39 -2.81
C THR A 240 17.26 -28.12 -3.16
N VAL A 241 16.68 -28.06 -4.35
CA VAL A 241 15.87 -26.91 -4.81
C VAL A 241 14.69 -26.68 -3.88
N THR A 242 13.97 -27.73 -3.49
CA THR A 242 12.85 -27.63 -2.56
C THR A 242 13.26 -27.02 -1.20
N ARG A 243 14.40 -27.44 -0.66
CA ARG A 243 14.91 -26.89 0.60
C ARG A 243 15.27 -25.41 0.48
N GLU A 244 15.95 -25.02 -0.58
CA GLU A 244 16.32 -23.62 -0.84
C GLU A 244 15.08 -22.74 -1.00
N GLU A 245 14.07 -23.17 -1.75
CA GLU A 245 12.83 -22.43 -1.96
C GLU A 245 12.02 -22.30 -0.67
N ILE A 246 11.87 -23.37 0.12
CA ILE A 246 11.19 -23.33 1.43
C ILE A 246 11.96 -22.45 2.42
N ASP A 247 13.28 -22.53 2.46
CA ASP A 247 14.08 -21.76 3.41
C ASP A 247 13.97 -20.26 3.15
N ILE A 248 14.09 -19.82 1.89
CA ILE A 248 14.02 -18.41 1.54
C ILE A 248 12.58 -17.87 1.63
N ARG A 249 11.60 -18.57 1.05
CA ARG A 249 10.27 -18.04 0.89
C ARG A 249 9.38 -18.23 2.10
N TYR A 250 9.39 -19.43 2.68
CA TYR A 250 8.54 -19.74 3.83
C TYR A 250 9.25 -19.45 5.16
N LEU A 251 10.41 -20.06 5.41
CA LEU A 251 11.11 -19.84 6.68
C LEU A 251 11.67 -18.42 6.78
N GLY A 252 12.13 -17.84 5.69
CA GLY A 252 12.52 -16.42 5.64
C GLY A 252 11.37 -15.48 6.01
N LEU A 253 10.16 -15.75 5.52
CA LEU A 253 8.96 -15.01 5.94
C LEU A 253 8.68 -15.19 7.45
N VAL A 254 8.84 -16.41 7.98
CA VAL A 254 8.65 -16.68 9.42
C VAL A 254 9.67 -15.89 10.24
N ARG A 255 10.96 -15.90 9.86
CA ARG A 255 12.03 -15.11 10.52
C ARG A 255 11.70 -13.62 10.52
N LEU A 256 11.30 -13.07 9.37
CA LEU A 256 10.88 -11.67 9.26
C LEU A 256 9.69 -11.36 10.17
N ALA A 257 8.67 -12.22 10.17
CA ALA A 257 7.48 -12.02 10.99
C ALA A 257 7.79 -12.07 12.50
N GLN A 258 8.70 -12.97 12.92
CA GLN A 258 9.14 -13.07 14.31
C GLN A 258 9.96 -11.85 14.74
N ALA A 259 10.88 -11.38 13.90
CA ALA A 259 11.76 -10.27 14.24
C ALA A 259 11.06 -8.91 14.15
N PHE A 260 10.37 -8.63 13.05
CA PHE A 260 9.74 -7.32 12.80
C PHE A 260 8.29 -7.22 13.28
N GLY A 261 7.57 -8.32 13.41
CA GLY A 261 6.16 -8.34 13.80
C GLY A 261 5.87 -7.63 15.12
N PRO A 262 6.60 -7.92 16.22
CA PRO A 262 6.43 -7.22 17.50
C PRO A 262 6.70 -5.72 17.39
N ILE A 263 7.73 -5.33 16.64
CA ILE A 263 8.13 -3.92 16.44
C ILE A 263 7.03 -3.15 15.69
N LEU A 264 6.54 -3.72 14.59
CA LEU A 264 5.48 -3.11 13.80
C LEU A 264 4.16 -3.02 14.58
N ARG A 265 3.87 -4.01 15.42
CA ARG A 265 2.69 -4.00 16.31
C ARG A 265 2.79 -2.90 17.36
N ALA A 266 3.94 -2.74 17.99
CA ALA A 266 4.18 -1.68 18.96
C ALA A 266 3.98 -0.29 18.34
N ARG A 267 4.44 -0.08 17.10
CA ARG A 267 4.20 1.17 16.35
C ARG A 267 2.74 1.45 16.10
N GLY A 268 1.94 0.44 15.82
CA GLY A 268 0.49 0.58 15.66
C GLY A 268 -0.22 1.04 16.94
N ALA A 269 0.36 0.77 18.11
CA ALA A 269 -0.20 1.18 19.39
C ALA A 269 0.13 2.63 19.79
N ASP A 270 1.22 3.19 19.27
CA ASP A 270 1.73 4.52 19.70
C ASP A 270 0.95 5.72 19.13
N GLY A 271 -0.04 5.50 18.27
CA GLY A 271 -0.94 6.55 17.74
C GLY A 271 -0.29 7.63 16.88
N VAL A 272 0.98 7.91 17.07
CA VAL A 272 1.71 9.00 16.40
C VAL A 272 2.48 8.53 15.16
N ASN A 273 2.89 7.24 15.13
CA ASN A 273 3.67 6.65 14.04
C ASN A 273 3.00 5.41 13.42
N SER A 274 1.74 5.36 13.47
CA SER A 274 0.88 4.17 13.47
C SER A 274 0.70 3.45 12.14
N ALA A 275 1.35 3.81 11.07
CA ALA A 275 1.07 3.16 9.81
C ALA A 275 2.07 2.05 9.50
N ALA A 276 2.11 1.06 10.35
CA ALA A 276 2.86 -0.15 10.14
C ALA A 276 2.18 -1.07 9.12
N ALA A 277 2.96 -1.61 8.18
CA ALA A 277 2.49 -2.59 7.22
C ALA A 277 3.53 -3.69 6.99
N PHE A 278 3.06 -4.92 6.81
CA PHE A 278 3.85 -6.05 6.37
C PHE A 278 3.28 -6.55 5.04
N VAL A 279 4.03 -6.41 3.97
CA VAL A 279 3.60 -6.73 2.61
C VAL A 279 4.42 -7.90 2.08
N ASN A 280 3.74 -8.95 1.63
CA ASN A 280 4.37 -10.07 0.95
C ASN A 280 4.01 -10.09 -0.53
N LEU A 281 5.01 -10.15 -1.39
CA LEU A 281 4.80 -10.42 -2.79
C LEU A 281 4.65 -11.92 -3.00
N LEU A 282 3.49 -12.32 -3.51
CA LEU A 282 3.20 -13.70 -3.83
C LEU A 282 3.20 -13.90 -5.34
N SER A 283 3.61 -15.09 -5.77
CA SER A 283 3.54 -15.49 -7.17
C SER A 283 2.13 -15.99 -7.52
N VAL A 284 1.77 -15.91 -8.80
CA VAL A 284 0.58 -16.58 -9.34
C VAL A 284 0.61 -18.10 -9.11
N HIS A 285 1.80 -18.68 -8.93
CA HIS A 285 1.99 -20.11 -8.64
C HIS A 285 1.46 -20.52 -7.25
N ALA A 286 1.21 -19.58 -6.36
CA ALA A 286 0.47 -19.83 -5.11
C ALA A 286 -1.00 -20.21 -5.37
N LEU A 287 -1.54 -19.83 -6.54
CA LEU A 287 -2.93 -20.12 -6.94
C LEU A 287 -3.01 -21.15 -8.07
N MET A 288 -1.96 -21.26 -8.88
CA MET A 288 -1.90 -22.17 -10.04
C MET A 288 -0.60 -22.97 -9.98
N ASN A 289 -0.73 -24.22 -9.59
CA ASN A 289 0.44 -25.12 -9.52
C ASN A 289 0.81 -25.64 -10.93
N TRP A 290 2.08 -25.43 -11.32
CA TRP A 290 2.64 -26.00 -12.54
C TRP A 290 3.67 -27.10 -12.18
N PRO A 291 3.68 -28.21 -12.92
CA PRO A 291 4.55 -29.35 -12.59
C PRO A 291 6.04 -29.00 -12.46
N ALA A 292 6.54 -28.06 -13.29
CA ALA A 292 7.92 -27.59 -13.25
C ALA A 292 8.25 -26.65 -12.06
N TYR A 293 7.25 -26.26 -11.28
CA TYR A 293 7.36 -25.30 -10.17
C TYR A 293 6.65 -25.80 -8.91
N GLY A 294 6.64 -27.11 -8.69
CA GLY A 294 5.88 -27.73 -7.60
C GLY A 294 6.34 -27.28 -6.22
N SER A 295 7.64 -27.30 -5.94
CA SER A 295 8.21 -26.82 -4.67
C SER A 295 8.06 -25.31 -4.49
N TYR A 296 8.25 -24.54 -5.57
CA TYR A 296 8.03 -23.10 -5.59
C TYR A 296 6.56 -22.72 -5.30
N SER A 297 5.61 -23.50 -5.82
CA SER A 297 4.18 -23.30 -5.54
C SER A 297 3.80 -23.65 -4.11
N ALA A 298 4.53 -24.56 -3.48
CA ALA A 298 4.31 -24.98 -2.10
C ALA A 298 4.95 -24.04 -1.07
N ALA A 299 6.05 -23.37 -1.44
CA ALA A 299 6.76 -22.38 -0.63
C ALA A 299 6.13 -21.00 -0.71
#